data_dc6c76b72293d1f894f7ffc4f90268cc
#
_entry.id   dc6c76b72293d1f894f7ffc4f90268cc
#
_cell.length_a   1.000
_cell.length_b   1.000
_cell.length_c   1.000
_cell.angle_alpha   90.00
_cell.angle_beta   90.00
_cell.angle_gamma   90.00
#
_symmetry.space_group_name_H-M   'P 1'
#
loop_
_entity.id
_entity.type
_entity.pdbx_description
1 polymer ?
#
loop_
_entity_poly.entity_id
_entity_poly.type
_entity_poly.pdbx_seq_one_letter_code
_entity_poly.pdbx_strand_id
1 'polypeptide(L)'
;MSGHSKWANIKHKKGKTDALKAKLATKIGREITVAARMGGADPTGNMRLKLALQKARENNIPKDNIQRAIDKGVGATDMNAYEEIVYEGYGPAGVAVTVEVMTDNRNRAAADVRHAFSKQGGNLGESGCVGWMFKSKGVFVIDKEGHDEDELTMLALEAGAEDLKSEDDVFEIYTTPEDYDAVEAALADAGIETEVAKITMIPDTTIELTGDDAVKMQKMLDVLDDLVDVQNVYHNGILPDDEEE
;
A
#
# COMPACT_ATOMS: atom_id res chain seq x y z
N MET A 1 3.42 2.40 -22.31
CA MET A 1 3.60 1.54 -21.11
C MET A 1 2.29 0.93 -20.76
N SER A 2 2.24 -0.35 -20.45
CA SER A 2 1.00 -0.95 -19.95
C SER A 2 0.69 -0.42 -18.57
N GLY A 3 -0.52 0.11 -18.35
CA GLY A 3 -0.98 0.54 -17.03
C GLY A 3 -1.05 -0.62 -16.03
N HIS A 4 -1.19 -1.84 -16.53
CA HIS A 4 -1.10 -3.06 -15.73
C HIS A 4 0.29 -3.24 -15.11
N SER A 5 1.41 -2.90 -15.79
CA SER A 5 2.77 -2.99 -15.26
C SER A 5 2.97 -2.17 -14.00
N LYS A 6 2.44 -0.95 -13.97
CA LYS A 6 2.52 -0.04 -12.83
C LYS A 6 1.87 -0.64 -11.57
N TRP A 7 0.82 -1.45 -11.75
CA TRP A 7 0.02 -2.04 -10.68
C TRP A 7 0.27 -3.54 -10.50
N ALA A 8 1.13 -4.17 -11.31
CA ALA A 8 1.40 -5.61 -11.31
C ALA A 8 1.85 -6.13 -9.94
N ASN A 9 2.71 -5.41 -9.23
CA ASN A 9 3.19 -5.78 -7.90
C ASN A 9 2.08 -5.86 -6.84
N ILE A 10 0.91 -5.29 -7.12
CA ILE A 10 -0.27 -5.39 -6.27
C ILE A 10 -1.01 -6.70 -6.51
N LYS A 11 -1.01 -7.20 -7.76
CA LYS A 11 -1.66 -8.46 -8.16
C LYS A 11 -0.88 -9.72 -7.76
N HIS A 12 0.46 -9.68 -7.80
CA HIS A 12 1.33 -10.86 -7.63
C HIS A 12 1.39 -11.50 -6.23
N LYS A 13 0.57 -11.05 -5.29
CA LYS A 13 0.52 -11.66 -3.96
C LYS A 13 -0.38 -12.90 -3.84
N LYS A 14 -0.81 -13.52 -4.94
CA LYS A 14 -1.78 -14.64 -4.93
C LYS A 14 -1.20 -16.04 -4.65
N GLY A 15 0.07 -16.22 -4.35
CA GLY A 15 0.69 -17.52 -4.09
C GLY A 15 1.40 -17.67 -2.74
N LYS A 16 0.97 -16.93 -1.72
CA LYS A 16 1.68 -16.87 -0.44
C LYS A 16 1.64 -18.20 0.31
N THR A 17 2.83 -18.67 0.71
CA THR A 17 3.00 -19.77 1.65
C THR A 17 2.32 -19.45 2.99
N ASP A 18 2.02 -20.47 3.80
CA ASP A 18 1.39 -20.26 5.12
C ASP A 18 2.23 -19.36 6.04
N ALA A 19 3.56 -19.39 5.93
CA ALA A 19 4.45 -18.48 6.67
C ALA A 19 4.26 -17.02 6.25
N LEU A 20 4.11 -16.73 4.96
CA LEU A 20 3.82 -15.37 4.47
C LEU A 20 2.42 -14.89 4.87
N LYS A 21 1.44 -15.79 4.87
CA LYS A 21 0.09 -15.48 5.39
C LYS A 21 0.12 -15.12 6.86
N ALA A 22 0.89 -15.87 7.68
CA ALA A 22 1.05 -15.59 9.10
C ALA A 22 1.71 -14.23 9.37
N LYS A 23 2.76 -13.87 8.62
CA LYS A 23 3.40 -12.54 8.69
C LYS A 23 2.42 -11.43 8.32
N LEU A 24 1.68 -11.60 7.24
CA LEU A 24 0.68 -10.64 6.81
C LEU A 24 -0.42 -10.46 7.86
N ALA A 25 -0.91 -11.55 8.45
CA ALA A 25 -1.87 -11.50 9.55
C ALA A 25 -1.34 -10.72 10.77
N THR A 26 -0.06 -10.90 11.09
CA THR A 26 0.61 -10.14 12.15
C THR A 26 0.66 -8.64 11.84
N LYS A 27 1.03 -8.27 10.61
CA LYS A 27 1.07 -6.86 10.17
C LYS A 27 -0.32 -6.22 10.24
N ILE A 28 -1.34 -6.90 9.71
CA ILE A 28 -2.72 -6.43 9.75
C ILE A 28 -3.22 -6.29 11.20
N GLY A 29 -2.90 -7.26 12.06
CA GLY A 29 -3.26 -7.21 13.48
C GLY A 29 -2.62 -6.01 14.21
N ARG A 30 -1.36 -5.68 13.93
CA ARG A 30 -0.70 -4.48 14.45
C ARG A 30 -1.40 -3.20 13.98
N GLU A 31 -1.73 -3.12 12.69
CA GLU A 31 -2.45 -1.97 12.13
C GLU A 31 -3.81 -1.76 12.80
N ILE A 32 -4.59 -2.83 12.98
CA ILE A 32 -5.87 -2.79 13.70
C ILE A 32 -5.68 -2.28 15.14
N THR A 33 -4.68 -2.80 15.85
CA THR A 33 -4.37 -2.42 17.24
C THR A 33 -4.06 -0.91 17.35
N VAL A 34 -3.21 -0.41 16.47
CA VAL A 34 -2.83 1.01 16.47
C VAL A 34 -3.99 1.89 16.04
N ALA A 35 -4.73 1.50 14.99
CA ALA A 35 -5.91 2.24 14.54
C ALA A 35 -6.98 2.35 15.64
N ALA A 36 -7.27 1.26 16.35
CA ALA A 36 -8.23 1.24 17.46
C ALA A 36 -7.75 2.08 18.64
N ARG A 37 -6.45 2.07 18.96
CA ARG A 37 -5.87 2.91 20.00
C ARG A 37 -5.99 4.40 19.72
N MET A 38 -5.78 4.79 18.47
CA MET A 38 -5.77 6.20 18.07
C MET A 38 -7.17 6.79 17.88
N GLY A 39 -8.09 6.03 17.33
CA GLY A 39 -9.42 6.53 16.92
C GLY A 39 -10.62 5.80 17.53
N GLY A 40 -10.38 4.82 18.42
CA GLY A 40 -11.46 4.03 19.03
C GLY A 40 -11.87 2.80 18.20
N ALA A 41 -12.74 1.98 18.81
CA ALA A 41 -13.16 0.68 18.25
C ALA A 41 -14.25 0.77 17.19
N ASP A 42 -14.86 1.95 17.00
CA ASP A 42 -15.95 2.14 16.03
C ASP A 42 -15.39 2.52 14.64
N PRO A 43 -15.48 1.63 13.64
CA PRO A 43 -14.97 1.91 12.31
C PRO A 43 -15.74 3.02 11.56
N THR A 44 -16.97 3.38 12.01
CA THR A 44 -17.73 4.47 11.38
C THR A 44 -17.12 5.84 11.65
N GLY A 45 -16.49 6.00 12.81
CA GLY A 45 -15.77 7.21 13.22
C GLY A 45 -14.24 7.10 13.06
N ASN A 46 -13.73 5.98 12.57
CA ASN A 46 -12.31 5.69 12.48
C ASN A 46 -11.97 5.10 11.11
N MET A 47 -11.67 5.98 10.15
CA MET A 47 -11.34 5.58 8.77
C MET A 47 -10.14 4.63 8.71
N ARG A 48 -9.10 4.86 9.51
CA ARG A 48 -7.92 3.98 9.58
C ARG A 48 -8.30 2.56 10.00
N LEU A 49 -9.17 2.43 11.02
CA LEU A 49 -9.68 1.13 11.45
C LEU A 49 -10.54 0.49 10.36
N LYS A 50 -11.41 1.25 9.71
CA LYS A 50 -12.25 0.75 8.61
C LYS A 50 -11.41 0.11 7.50
N LEU A 51 -10.35 0.79 7.05
CA LEU A 51 -9.44 0.30 6.02
C LEU A 51 -8.65 -0.94 6.49
N ALA A 52 -8.19 -0.95 7.74
CA ALA A 52 -7.51 -2.10 8.31
C ALA A 52 -8.43 -3.33 8.41
N LEU A 53 -9.70 -3.13 8.77
CA LEU A 53 -10.71 -4.20 8.81
C LEU A 53 -11.06 -4.71 7.41
N GLN A 54 -11.14 -3.83 6.40
CA GLN A 54 -11.32 -4.24 5.01
C GLN A 54 -10.16 -5.13 4.56
N LYS A 55 -8.92 -4.70 4.78
CA LYS A 55 -7.73 -5.49 4.47
C LYS A 55 -7.70 -6.84 5.20
N ALA A 56 -8.17 -6.89 6.44
CA ALA A 56 -8.29 -8.13 7.20
C ALA A 56 -9.29 -9.11 6.57
N ARG A 57 -10.44 -8.61 6.10
CA ARG A 57 -11.45 -9.44 5.41
C ARG A 57 -10.93 -9.98 4.08
N GLU A 58 -10.30 -9.14 3.27
CA GLU A 58 -9.69 -9.53 1.98
C GLU A 58 -8.62 -10.61 2.13
N ASN A 59 -7.94 -10.63 3.28
CA ASN A 59 -6.92 -11.63 3.60
C ASN A 59 -7.42 -12.77 4.50
N ASN A 60 -8.74 -12.89 4.69
CA ASN A 60 -9.39 -13.97 5.44
C ASN A 60 -8.88 -14.10 6.90
N ILE A 61 -8.59 -12.97 7.55
CA ILE A 61 -8.20 -12.98 8.96
C ILE A 61 -9.41 -13.38 9.83
N PRO A 62 -9.27 -14.37 10.74
CA PRO A 62 -10.36 -14.81 11.59
C PRO A 62 -10.92 -13.66 12.44
N LYS A 63 -12.26 -13.63 12.59
CA LYS A 63 -12.96 -12.59 13.36
C LYS A 63 -12.46 -12.47 14.79
N ASP A 64 -12.11 -13.58 15.44
CA ASP A 64 -11.58 -13.58 16.80
C ASP A 64 -10.20 -12.91 16.89
N ASN A 65 -9.38 -13.02 15.85
CA ASN A 65 -8.09 -12.34 15.77
C ASN A 65 -8.27 -10.84 15.60
N ILE A 66 -9.23 -10.46 14.76
CA ILE A 66 -9.61 -9.05 14.55
C ILE A 66 -10.09 -8.44 15.86
N GLN A 67 -11.03 -9.10 16.57
CA GLN A 67 -11.57 -8.61 17.83
C GLN A 67 -10.49 -8.46 18.89
N ARG A 68 -9.62 -9.47 19.04
CA ARG A 68 -8.49 -9.39 19.98
C ARG A 68 -7.54 -8.22 19.67
N ALA A 69 -7.31 -7.91 18.39
CA ALA A 69 -6.48 -6.77 18.01
C ALA A 69 -7.14 -5.43 18.36
N ILE A 70 -8.45 -5.30 18.16
CA ILE A 70 -9.24 -4.12 18.57
C ILE A 70 -9.19 -3.96 20.09
N ASP A 71 -9.51 -5.01 20.84
CA ASP A 71 -9.54 -4.99 22.31
C ASP A 71 -8.17 -4.62 22.90
N LYS A 72 -7.10 -5.16 22.30
CA LYS A 72 -5.73 -4.80 22.67
C LYS A 72 -5.45 -3.31 22.42
N GLY A 73 -5.94 -2.75 21.33
CA GLY A 73 -5.77 -1.33 21.01
C GLY A 73 -6.50 -0.42 21.99
N VAL A 74 -7.76 -0.72 22.28
CA VAL A 74 -8.61 0.08 23.19
C VAL A 74 -8.17 -0.07 24.65
N GLY A 75 -7.73 -1.26 25.05
CA GLY A 75 -7.29 -1.56 26.42
C GLY A 75 -5.83 -1.18 26.72
N ALA A 76 -5.08 -0.71 25.73
CA ALA A 76 -3.67 -0.41 25.91
C ALA A 76 -3.46 0.88 26.73
N THR A 77 -3.20 0.71 28.01
CA THR A 77 -2.79 1.79 28.91
C THR A 77 -1.28 1.98 28.95
N ASP A 78 -0.46 1.20 28.15
CA ASP A 78 0.93 1.04 28.50
C ASP A 78 1.97 1.00 27.36
N MET A 79 3.17 1.25 27.80
CA MET A 79 4.47 1.50 27.18
C MET A 79 5.01 0.43 26.21
N ASN A 80 4.31 -0.66 25.99
CA ASN A 80 4.60 -1.66 24.95
C ASN A 80 3.85 -1.39 23.64
N ALA A 81 3.43 -0.15 23.45
CA ALA A 81 2.80 0.29 22.21
C ALA A 81 3.81 0.24 21.06
N TYR A 82 3.35 -0.22 19.89
CA TYR A 82 4.15 -0.09 18.67
C TYR A 82 4.45 1.39 18.39
N GLU A 83 5.73 1.67 18.10
CA GLU A 83 6.19 2.96 17.60
C GLU A 83 6.06 2.98 16.08
N GLU A 84 5.49 4.03 15.53
CA GLU A 84 5.39 4.25 14.10
C GLU A 84 6.57 5.11 13.64
N ILE A 85 7.31 4.63 12.64
CA ILE A 85 8.49 5.30 12.09
C ILE A 85 8.42 5.22 10.57
N VAL A 86 8.73 6.31 9.88
CA VAL A 86 8.92 6.33 8.44
C VAL A 86 10.40 6.48 8.12
N TYR A 87 10.93 5.51 7.40
CA TYR A 87 12.28 5.57 6.83
C TYR A 87 12.20 5.96 5.37
N GLU A 88 13.14 6.77 4.93
CA GLU A 88 13.20 7.30 3.59
C GLU A 88 14.59 7.12 3.00
N GLY A 89 14.67 6.83 1.73
CA GLY A 89 15.96 6.63 1.07
C GLY A 89 15.83 6.37 -0.43
N TYR A 90 16.92 5.92 -0.99
CA TYR A 90 17.04 5.63 -2.41
C TYR A 90 17.40 4.17 -2.64
N GLY A 91 16.67 3.53 -3.53
CA GLY A 91 16.97 2.21 -4.05
C GLY A 91 17.86 2.24 -5.30
N PRO A 92 18.01 1.11 -5.99
CA PRO A 92 18.71 1.03 -7.26
C PRO A 92 18.25 2.09 -8.26
N ALA A 93 19.16 2.60 -9.09
CA ALA A 93 18.90 3.64 -10.10
C ALA A 93 18.31 4.96 -9.54
N GLY A 94 18.46 5.22 -8.25
CA GLY A 94 17.94 6.44 -7.62
C GLY A 94 16.42 6.43 -7.37
N VAL A 95 15.79 5.26 -7.34
CA VAL A 95 14.37 5.11 -7.00
C VAL A 95 14.14 5.64 -5.58
N ALA A 96 13.20 6.57 -5.44
CA ALA A 96 12.77 7.05 -4.14
C ALA A 96 11.92 5.97 -3.42
N VAL A 97 12.24 5.70 -2.16
CA VAL A 97 11.57 4.66 -1.37
C VAL A 97 11.21 5.22 0.00
N THR A 98 9.96 5.04 0.42
CA THR A 98 9.51 5.24 1.80
C THR A 98 9.09 3.93 2.42
N VAL A 99 9.45 3.72 3.68
CA VAL A 99 9.16 2.49 4.42
C VAL A 99 8.44 2.86 5.71
N GLU A 100 7.18 2.50 5.80
CA GLU A 100 6.39 2.66 7.02
C GLU A 100 6.63 1.47 7.95
N VAL A 101 7.13 1.74 9.12
CA VAL A 101 7.49 0.75 10.14
C VAL A 101 6.60 0.91 11.36
N MET A 102 6.20 -0.20 11.92
CA MET A 102 5.49 -0.30 13.19
C MET A 102 6.19 -1.34 14.04
N THR A 103 6.93 -0.88 15.04
CA THR A 103 7.87 -1.73 15.79
C THR A 103 7.77 -1.54 17.29
N ASP A 104 8.05 -2.60 18.03
CA ASP A 104 8.32 -2.59 19.46
C ASP A 104 9.83 -2.45 19.79
N ASN A 105 10.68 -2.42 18.74
CA ASN A 105 12.12 -2.30 18.88
C ASN A 105 12.71 -1.44 17.74
N ARG A 106 12.88 -0.16 18.02
CA ARG A 106 13.39 0.84 17.07
C ARG A 106 14.77 0.51 16.51
N ASN A 107 15.66 0.00 17.36
CA ASN A 107 17.04 -0.30 16.93
C ASN A 107 17.09 -1.49 15.97
N ARG A 108 16.31 -2.53 16.23
CA ARG A 108 16.16 -3.68 15.33
C ARG A 108 15.61 -3.21 13.98
N ALA A 109 14.49 -2.48 13.98
CA ALA A 109 13.87 -2.01 12.75
C ALA A 109 14.81 -1.14 11.92
N ALA A 110 15.53 -0.20 12.56
CA ALA A 110 16.50 0.65 11.87
C ALA A 110 17.64 -0.15 11.23
N ALA A 111 18.15 -1.15 11.93
CA ALA A 111 19.23 -2.02 11.41
C ALA A 111 18.76 -2.85 10.22
N ASP A 112 17.58 -3.46 10.33
CA ASP A 112 17.00 -4.32 9.30
C ASP A 112 16.68 -3.53 8.02
N VAL A 113 16.04 -2.36 8.15
CA VAL A 113 15.73 -1.48 7.01
C VAL A 113 17.01 -0.98 6.35
N ARG A 114 17.99 -0.51 7.13
CA ARG A 114 19.30 -0.07 6.57
C ARG A 114 19.99 -1.19 5.80
N HIS A 115 19.98 -2.39 6.34
CA HIS A 115 20.55 -3.55 5.67
C HIS A 115 19.86 -3.88 4.35
N ALA A 116 18.52 -3.82 4.32
CA ALA A 116 17.75 -4.06 3.11
C ALA A 116 18.12 -3.08 1.98
N PHE A 117 18.30 -1.80 2.31
CA PHE A 117 18.73 -0.78 1.34
C PHE A 117 20.16 -1.02 0.86
N SER A 118 21.10 -1.15 1.78
CA SER A 118 22.55 -1.23 1.44
C SER A 118 22.90 -2.49 0.68
N LYS A 119 22.27 -3.61 0.98
CA LYS A 119 22.54 -4.89 0.31
C LYS A 119 22.22 -4.88 -1.18
N GLN A 120 21.30 -4.06 -1.63
CA GLN A 120 20.89 -3.95 -3.03
C GLN A 120 21.44 -2.68 -3.72
N GLY A 121 22.44 -2.04 -3.13
CA GLY A 121 23.10 -0.86 -3.71
C GLY A 121 22.35 0.44 -3.50
N GLY A 122 21.32 0.45 -2.65
CA GLY A 122 20.65 1.66 -2.21
C GLY A 122 21.26 2.23 -0.93
N ASN A 123 20.69 3.32 -0.46
CA ASN A 123 21.08 3.94 0.79
C ASN A 123 19.90 4.57 1.50
N LEU A 124 19.88 4.41 2.82
CA LEU A 124 18.93 5.10 3.68
C LEU A 124 19.34 6.56 3.82
N GLY A 125 18.41 7.48 3.61
CA GLY A 125 18.61 8.91 3.72
C GLY A 125 18.09 9.49 5.04
N GLU A 126 18.08 10.81 5.10
CA GLU A 126 17.49 11.54 6.20
C GLU A 126 15.97 11.63 6.04
N SER A 127 15.27 11.80 7.14
CA SER A 127 13.82 12.02 7.15
C SER A 127 13.45 13.24 6.31
N GLY A 128 12.46 13.07 5.42
CA GLY A 128 12.03 14.12 4.49
C GLY A 128 12.78 14.15 3.15
N CYS A 129 13.77 13.28 2.92
CA CYS A 129 14.55 13.32 1.67
C CYS A 129 13.75 12.96 0.43
N VAL A 130 12.73 12.09 0.53
CA VAL A 130 11.88 11.67 -0.58
C VAL A 130 10.37 11.72 -0.28
N GLY A 131 9.98 11.79 0.98
CA GLY A 131 8.58 11.72 1.41
C GLY A 131 7.69 12.82 0.81
N TRP A 132 8.25 13.96 0.50
CA TRP A 132 7.56 15.11 -0.10
C TRP A 132 6.97 14.81 -1.48
N MET A 133 7.52 13.84 -2.22
CA MET A 133 7.03 13.48 -3.55
C MET A 133 5.87 12.47 -3.54
N PHE A 134 5.54 11.91 -2.38
CA PHE A 134 4.44 10.96 -2.23
C PHE A 134 3.21 11.63 -1.63
N LYS A 135 2.06 11.41 -2.25
CA LYS A 135 0.77 11.94 -1.80
C LYS A 135 -0.22 10.82 -1.56
N SER A 136 -0.95 10.88 -0.44
CA SER A 136 -2.02 9.94 -0.16
C SER A 136 -3.20 10.19 -1.10
N LYS A 137 -3.58 9.18 -1.87
CA LYS A 137 -4.67 9.21 -2.84
C LYS A 137 -5.49 7.93 -2.76
N GLY A 138 -6.79 8.04 -3.04
CA GLY A 138 -7.59 6.91 -3.46
C GLY A 138 -7.29 6.58 -4.91
N VAL A 139 -7.15 5.30 -5.22
CA VAL A 139 -6.85 4.81 -6.57
C VAL A 139 -7.78 3.67 -6.93
N PHE A 140 -8.39 3.76 -8.11
CA PHE A 140 -9.13 2.68 -8.74
C PHE A 140 -8.52 2.40 -10.10
N VAL A 141 -8.18 1.14 -10.36
CA VAL A 141 -7.70 0.69 -11.67
C VAL A 141 -8.75 -0.20 -12.29
N ILE A 142 -9.15 0.12 -13.50
CA ILE A 142 -10.24 -0.52 -14.23
C ILE A 142 -9.72 -0.93 -15.60
N ASP A 143 -9.95 -2.18 -16.00
CA ASP A 143 -9.66 -2.65 -17.35
C ASP A 143 -10.45 -1.82 -18.38
N LYS A 144 -9.82 -1.43 -19.49
CA LYS A 144 -10.51 -0.68 -20.55
C LYS A 144 -11.56 -1.49 -21.28
N GLU A 145 -11.41 -2.82 -21.29
CA GLU A 145 -12.32 -3.68 -22.02
C GLU A 145 -13.77 -3.54 -21.50
N GLY A 146 -14.67 -3.18 -22.38
CA GLY A 146 -16.09 -3.03 -22.07
C GLY A 146 -16.50 -1.71 -21.40
N HIS A 147 -15.60 -0.74 -21.29
CA HIS A 147 -15.87 0.57 -20.70
C HIS A 147 -15.64 1.72 -21.68
N ASP A 148 -16.55 2.69 -21.67
CA ASP A 148 -16.40 3.95 -22.39
C ASP A 148 -15.71 4.99 -21.50
N GLU A 149 -14.69 5.66 -22.05
CA GLU A 149 -13.87 6.63 -21.30
C GLU A 149 -14.68 7.84 -20.84
N ASP A 150 -15.55 8.38 -21.70
CA ASP A 150 -16.34 9.57 -21.39
C ASP A 150 -17.40 9.27 -20.33
N GLU A 151 -18.08 8.14 -20.44
CA GLU A 151 -19.08 7.70 -19.46
C GLU A 151 -18.43 7.45 -18.09
N LEU A 152 -17.27 6.77 -18.05
CA LEU A 152 -16.55 6.49 -16.83
C LEU A 152 -16.00 7.77 -16.19
N THR A 153 -15.49 8.69 -17.01
CA THR A 153 -15.00 9.99 -16.52
C THR A 153 -16.13 10.81 -15.89
N MET A 154 -17.29 10.88 -16.53
CA MET A 154 -18.44 11.57 -15.97
C MET A 154 -18.87 10.96 -14.64
N LEU A 155 -19.03 9.65 -14.58
CA LEU A 155 -19.41 8.93 -13.36
C LEU A 155 -18.42 9.20 -12.22
N ALA A 156 -17.13 9.11 -12.49
CA ALA A 156 -16.08 9.29 -11.49
C ALA A 156 -16.03 10.73 -10.97
N LEU A 157 -16.06 11.73 -11.85
CA LEU A 157 -16.02 13.15 -11.46
C LEU A 157 -17.27 13.58 -10.69
N GLU A 158 -18.45 13.12 -11.09
CA GLU A 158 -19.71 13.38 -10.37
C GLU A 158 -19.69 12.77 -8.96
N ALA A 159 -19.01 11.64 -8.78
CA ALA A 159 -18.86 10.98 -7.49
C ALA A 159 -17.79 11.62 -6.57
N GLY A 160 -16.96 12.53 -7.10
CA GLY A 160 -15.95 13.26 -6.35
C GLY A 160 -14.50 12.89 -6.70
N ALA A 161 -14.26 12.15 -7.78
CA ALA A 161 -12.89 11.88 -8.24
C ALA A 161 -12.18 13.18 -8.67
N GLU A 162 -10.87 13.24 -8.43
CA GLU A 162 -10.04 14.38 -8.85
C GLU A 162 -9.63 14.29 -10.31
N ASP A 163 -9.34 13.07 -10.78
CA ASP A 163 -8.79 12.86 -12.12
C ASP A 163 -9.06 11.43 -12.60
N LEU A 164 -9.11 11.26 -13.92
CA LEU A 164 -9.09 9.98 -14.60
C LEU A 164 -7.97 10.01 -15.63
N LYS A 165 -7.07 9.04 -15.58
CA LYS A 165 -6.02 8.84 -16.58
C LYS A 165 -6.31 7.63 -17.42
N SER A 166 -6.16 7.78 -18.73
CA SER A 166 -6.30 6.71 -19.70
C SER A 166 -4.92 6.22 -20.09
N GLU A 167 -4.56 5.04 -19.63
CA GLU A 167 -3.34 4.33 -20.03
C GLU A 167 -3.65 3.36 -21.17
N ASP A 168 -2.67 2.62 -21.67
CA ASP A 168 -2.86 1.78 -22.85
C ASP A 168 -3.98 0.75 -22.68
N ASP A 169 -4.06 0.11 -21.51
CA ASP A 169 -4.92 -1.03 -21.23
C ASP A 169 -5.85 -0.85 -20.01
N VAL A 170 -5.66 0.23 -19.24
CA VAL A 170 -6.48 0.51 -18.05
C VAL A 170 -6.87 1.98 -17.96
N PHE A 171 -7.94 2.24 -17.19
CA PHE A 171 -8.25 3.56 -16.64
C PHE A 171 -7.79 3.62 -15.20
N GLU A 172 -7.16 4.72 -14.82
CA GLU A 172 -6.77 5.02 -13.45
C GLU A 172 -7.61 6.19 -12.93
N ILE A 173 -8.40 5.97 -11.89
CA ILE A 173 -9.18 7.02 -11.22
C ILE A 173 -8.49 7.39 -9.92
N TYR A 174 -8.30 8.68 -9.70
CA TYR A 174 -7.66 9.22 -8.50
C TYR A 174 -8.65 10.07 -7.71
N THR A 175 -8.63 9.88 -6.39
CA THR A 175 -9.46 10.64 -5.44
C THR A 175 -8.60 11.18 -4.29
N THR A 176 -9.14 12.13 -3.53
CA THR A 176 -8.66 12.35 -2.17
C THR A 176 -9.00 11.15 -1.30
N PRO A 177 -8.31 10.92 -0.17
CA PRO A 177 -8.71 9.88 0.78
C PRO A 177 -10.14 10.04 1.29
N GLU A 178 -10.61 11.28 1.44
CA GLU A 178 -11.94 11.61 1.93
C GLU A 178 -13.05 11.22 0.95
N ASP A 179 -12.80 11.36 -0.34
CA ASP A 179 -13.79 11.07 -1.40
C ASP A 179 -13.73 9.61 -1.89
N TYR A 180 -12.79 8.81 -1.37
CA TYR A 180 -12.61 7.42 -1.77
C TYR A 180 -13.89 6.59 -1.66
N ASP A 181 -14.57 6.64 -0.51
CA ASP A 181 -15.78 5.84 -0.27
C ASP A 181 -16.92 6.20 -1.23
N ALA A 182 -17.07 7.48 -1.56
CA ALA A 182 -18.13 7.94 -2.47
C ALA A 182 -17.89 7.44 -3.90
N VAL A 183 -16.65 7.48 -4.36
CA VAL A 183 -16.27 6.98 -5.70
C VAL A 183 -16.35 5.45 -5.75
N GLU A 184 -15.91 4.74 -4.70
CA GLU A 184 -16.04 3.29 -4.62
C GLU A 184 -17.51 2.86 -4.72
N ALA A 185 -18.40 3.51 -3.97
CA ALA A 185 -19.82 3.23 -4.01
C ALA A 185 -20.44 3.49 -5.40
N ALA A 186 -20.08 4.60 -6.05
CA ALA A 186 -20.58 4.91 -7.38
C ALA A 186 -20.13 3.89 -8.44
N LEU A 187 -18.88 3.42 -8.38
CA LEU A 187 -18.39 2.38 -9.28
C LEU A 187 -19.11 1.05 -9.04
N ALA A 188 -19.30 0.65 -7.78
CA ALA A 188 -20.01 -0.56 -7.42
C ALA A 188 -21.48 -0.53 -7.86
N ASP A 189 -22.18 0.59 -7.64
CA ASP A 189 -23.58 0.79 -8.04
C ASP A 189 -23.76 0.75 -9.57
N ALA A 190 -22.75 1.18 -10.31
CA ALA A 190 -22.71 1.09 -11.77
C ALA A 190 -22.30 -0.30 -12.28
N GLY A 191 -21.98 -1.25 -11.40
CA GLY A 191 -21.53 -2.59 -11.76
C GLY A 191 -20.12 -2.65 -12.37
N ILE A 192 -19.29 -1.64 -12.10
CA ILE A 192 -17.93 -1.56 -12.61
C ILE A 192 -16.99 -2.31 -11.67
N GLU A 193 -16.32 -3.34 -12.20
CA GLU A 193 -15.32 -4.09 -11.47
C GLU A 193 -13.97 -3.36 -11.50
N THR A 194 -13.29 -3.33 -10.37
CA THR A 194 -11.97 -2.73 -10.21
C THR A 194 -10.92 -3.82 -10.01
N GLU A 195 -9.79 -3.68 -10.69
CA GLU A 195 -8.62 -4.53 -10.46
C GLU A 195 -7.85 -4.11 -9.21
N VAL A 196 -7.82 -2.81 -8.94
CA VAL A 196 -7.26 -2.19 -7.73
C VAL A 196 -8.25 -1.17 -7.21
N ALA A 197 -8.51 -1.20 -5.91
CA ALA A 197 -9.29 -0.21 -5.20
C ALA A 197 -8.69 -0.03 -3.80
N LYS A 198 -7.99 1.07 -3.57
CA LYS A 198 -7.34 1.34 -2.28
C LYS A 198 -6.90 2.79 -2.12
N ILE A 199 -6.67 3.19 -0.87
CA ILE A 199 -5.91 4.39 -0.54
C ILE A 199 -4.44 4.01 -0.43
N THR A 200 -3.58 4.73 -1.13
CA THR A 200 -2.13 4.48 -1.16
C THR A 200 -1.35 5.77 -1.39
N MET A 201 -0.03 5.70 -1.25
CA MET A 201 0.86 6.81 -1.54
C MET A 201 1.25 6.79 -3.02
N ILE A 202 1.00 7.87 -3.72
CA ILE A 202 1.28 8.02 -5.15
C ILE A 202 2.44 8.99 -5.33
N PRO A 203 3.51 8.61 -6.06
CA PRO A 203 4.62 9.48 -6.35
C PRO A 203 4.27 10.52 -7.43
N ASP A 204 4.83 11.72 -7.32
CA ASP A 204 4.68 12.77 -8.34
C ASP A 204 5.38 12.41 -9.67
N THR A 205 6.47 11.66 -9.61
CA THR A 205 7.24 11.19 -10.76
C THR A 205 7.64 9.74 -10.60
N THR A 206 7.85 9.04 -11.72
CA THR A 206 8.22 7.63 -11.76
C THR A 206 9.53 7.42 -12.53
N ILE A 207 10.23 6.32 -12.21
CA ILE A 207 11.44 5.87 -12.89
C ILE A 207 11.20 4.45 -13.41
N GLU A 208 11.34 4.26 -14.71
CA GLU A 208 11.32 2.93 -15.30
C GLU A 208 12.60 2.16 -14.96
N LEU A 209 12.45 0.93 -14.50
CA LEU A 209 13.56 0.05 -14.18
C LEU A 209 13.64 -1.10 -15.19
N THR A 210 14.86 -1.41 -15.59
CA THR A 210 15.16 -2.52 -16.50
C THR A 210 16.41 -3.28 -16.04
N GLY A 211 16.57 -4.51 -16.51
CA GLY A 211 17.79 -5.30 -16.31
C GLY A 211 18.16 -5.50 -14.85
N ASP A 212 19.43 -5.30 -14.51
CA ASP A 212 19.98 -5.55 -13.18
C ASP A 212 19.38 -4.64 -12.10
N ASP A 213 19.05 -3.39 -12.44
CA ASP A 213 18.41 -2.45 -11.51
C ASP A 213 17.00 -2.91 -11.12
N ALA A 214 16.25 -3.44 -12.07
CA ALA A 214 14.93 -4.02 -11.80
C ALA A 214 15.03 -5.25 -10.88
N VAL A 215 15.99 -6.14 -11.13
CA VAL A 215 16.24 -7.33 -10.30
C VAL A 215 16.63 -6.94 -8.87
N LYS A 216 17.55 -5.98 -8.71
CA LYS A 216 17.94 -5.48 -7.40
C LYS A 216 16.81 -4.81 -6.65
N MET A 217 16.01 -3.99 -7.37
CA MET A 217 14.85 -3.33 -6.77
C MET A 217 13.82 -4.35 -6.28
N GLN A 218 13.50 -5.37 -7.08
CA GLN A 218 12.58 -6.43 -6.68
C GLN A 218 13.09 -7.16 -5.42
N LYS A 219 14.38 -7.52 -5.37
CA LYS A 219 14.98 -8.14 -4.18
C LYS A 219 14.90 -7.25 -2.94
N MET A 220 15.11 -5.94 -3.10
CA MET A 220 14.98 -4.99 -2.00
C MET A 220 13.55 -4.94 -1.47
N LEU A 221 12.55 -4.88 -2.36
CA LEU A 221 11.14 -4.91 -1.99
C LEU A 221 10.76 -6.20 -1.29
N ASP A 222 11.23 -7.35 -1.79
CA ASP A 222 10.95 -8.66 -1.18
C ASP A 222 11.54 -8.76 0.24
N VAL A 223 12.76 -8.28 0.44
CA VAL A 223 13.40 -8.26 1.77
C VAL A 223 12.64 -7.34 2.72
N LEU A 224 12.26 -6.14 2.28
CA LEU A 224 11.48 -5.20 3.09
C LEU A 224 10.09 -5.77 3.44
N ASP A 225 9.40 -6.37 2.47
CA ASP A 225 8.08 -6.98 2.69
C ASP A 225 8.14 -8.17 3.66
N ASP A 226 9.27 -8.88 3.70
CA ASP A 226 9.50 -10.02 4.63
C ASP A 226 9.73 -9.59 6.08
N LEU A 227 10.14 -8.34 6.32
CA LEU A 227 10.34 -7.82 7.67
C LEU A 227 8.99 -7.58 8.36
N VAL A 228 8.83 -8.19 9.54
CA VAL A 228 7.56 -8.11 10.30
C VAL A 228 7.25 -6.70 10.80
N ASP A 229 8.29 -5.88 11.04
CA ASP A 229 8.15 -4.50 11.49
C ASP A 229 7.78 -3.52 10.34
N VAL A 230 7.99 -3.92 9.08
CA VAL A 230 7.62 -3.12 7.91
C VAL A 230 6.15 -3.33 7.60
N GLN A 231 5.36 -2.26 7.62
CA GLN A 231 3.93 -2.28 7.30
C GLN A 231 3.67 -2.04 5.82
N ASN A 232 4.25 -0.99 5.27
CA ASN A 232 4.10 -0.61 3.87
C ASN A 232 5.43 -0.12 3.31
N VAL A 233 5.62 -0.36 2.01
CA VAL A 233 6.73 0.18 1.23
C VAL A 233 6.12 0.88 0.02
N TYR A 234 6.49 2.13 -0.17
CA TYR A 234 6.10 2.91 -1.35
C TYR A 234 7.36 3.35 -2.09
N HIS A 235 7.31 3.33 -3.40
CA HIS A 235 8.43 3.69 -4.25
C HIS A 235 7.94 4.28 -5.58
N ASN A 236 8.82 4.97 -6.29
CA ASN A 236 8.52 5.54 -7.58
C ASN A 236 9.12 4.77 -8.77
N GLY A 237 9.62 3.57 -8.53
CA GLY A 237 10.11 2.68 -9.59
C GLY A 237 8.97 1.95 -10.29
N ILE A 238 9.04 1.83 -11.61
CA ILE A 238 8.18 0.95 -12.39
C ILE A 238 9.01 -0.27 -12.78
N LEU A 239 8.62 -1.41 -12.24
CA LEU A 239 9.24 -2.69 -12.56
C LEU A 239 8.67 -3.25 -13.86
N PRO A 240 9.46 -3.96 -14.68
CA PRO A 240 8.94 -4.65 -15.83
C PRO A 240 7.92 -5.72 -15.41
N ASP A 241 6.98 -6.04 -16.31
CA ASP A 241 6.11 -7.19 -16.14
C ASP A 241 6.96 -8.46 -16.04
N ASP A 242 6.56 -9.39 -15.16
CA ASP A 242 7.13 -10.73 -15.19
C ASP A 242 6.76 -11.33 -16.56
N GLU A 243 7.73 -11.46 -17.45
CA GLU A 243 7.55 -12.27 -18.64
C GLU A 243 7.26 -13.69 -18.15
N GLU A 244 6.08 -14.20 -18.47
CA GLU A 244 5.76 -15.61 -18.26
C GLU A 244 6.81 -16.44 -19.01
N GLU A 245 7.71 -17.09 -18.23
CA GLU A 245 8.59 -18.15 -18.77
C GLU A 245 7.78 -19.43 -19.05
#